data_b188dcc0e0e1694a9b8940732ac41165
#
_entry.id   b188dcc0e0e1694a9b8940732ac41165
#
_cell.length_a   1.000
_cell.length_b   1.000
_cell.length_c   1.000
_cell.angle_alpha   90.00
_cell.angle_beta   90.00
_cell.angle_gamma   90.00
#
_symmetry.space_group_name_H-M   'P 1'
#
loop_
_entity.id
_entity.type
_entity.pdbx_description
1 polymer ?
#
loop_
_entity_poly.entity_id
_entity_poly.type
_entity_poly.pdbx_seq_one_letter_code
_entity_poly.pdbx_strand_id
1 'polypeptide(L)'
;HQDYMCDAAASYPEAKFVAMTGDYAKISGKTNFKNAFVSIYQARYVSGIVAGMKLKALIDSNALDTTFNKDANGKWKVGYVGAYQYAEVISGYTSSYLGIKSVVSDVAMEVKFTNSWFDIDAEGSAADALVKDGCVIIGQHADSTGAPAKVESLLGTMRSGDKKYACYS
;
A
#
# COMPACT_ATOMS: atom_id res chain seq x y z
N HIS A 1 0.33 -18.62 -7.65
CA HIS A 1 0.62 -19.02 -9.07
C HIS A 1 2.03 -19.59 -9.24
N GLN A 2 3.05 -19.11 -8.48
CA GLN A 2 4.42 -19.64 -8.65
C GLN A 2 4.55 -21.11 -8.27
N ASP A 3 3.77 -21.63 -7.31
CA ASP A 3 3.75 -23.03 -6.92
C ASP A 3 3.39 -23.93 -8.11
N TYR A 4 2.25 -23.65 -8.74
CA TYR A 4 1.80 -24.40 -9.92
C TYR A 4 2.77 -24.36 -11.09
N MET A 5 3.40 -23.19 -11.32
CA MET A 5 4.42 -23.06 -12.37
C MET A 5 5.69 -23.82 -12.02
N CYS A 6 6.07 -23.86 -10.75
CA CYS A 6 7.21 -24.62 -10.28
C CYS A 6 6.98 -26.13 -10.46
N ASP A 7 5.77 -26.62 -10.17
CA ASP A 7 5.38 -28.02 -10.38
C ASP A 7 5.33 -28.38 -11.87
N ALA A 8 4.78 -27.49 -12.70
CA ALA A 8 4.80 -27.66 -14.15
C ALA A 8 6.24 -27.70 -14.70
N ALA A 9 7.14 -26.87 -14.19
CA ALA A 9 8.55 -26.87 -14.59
C ALA A 9 9.26 -28.18 -14.23
N ALA A 10 8.83 -28.87 -13.18
CA ALA A 10 9.33 -30.20 -12.86
C ALA A 10 8.85 -31.28 -13.87
N SER A 11 7.58 -31.16 -14.29
CA SER A 11 6.94 -32.12 -15.18
C SER A 11 7.36 -31.94 -16.67
N TYR A 12 7.81 -30.74 -17.05
CA TYR A 12 8.17 -30.38 -18.42
C TYR A 12 9.57 -29.76 -18.48
N PRO A 13 10.64 -30.55 -18.33
CA PRO A 13 12.01 -30.03 -18.24
C PRO A 13 12.49 -29.28 -19.51
N GLU A 14 11.94 -29.60 -20.68
CA GLU A 14 12.26 -28.94 -21.96
C GLU A 14 11.60 -27.56 -22.12
N ALA A 15 10.54 -27.27 -21.34
CA ALA A 15 9.87 -25.99 -21.37
C ALA A 15 10.55 -25.00 -20.42
N LYS A 16 10.52 -23.71 -20.78
CA LYS A 16 10.99 -22.62 -19.93
C LYS A 16 9.81 -21.90 -19.30
N PHE A 17 9.86 -21.70 -17.99
CA PHE A 17 8.81 -21.06 -17.22
C PHE A 17 9.31 -19.75 -16.61
N VAL A 18 8.50 -18.71 -16.72
CA VAL A 18 8.76 -17.41 -16.08
C VAL A 18 7.53 -17.00 -15.30
N ALA A 19 7.64 -17.00 -13.98
CA ALA A 19 6.61 -16.45 -13.10
C ALA A 19 6.84 -14.96 -12.90
N MET A 20 5.80 -14.16 -13.08
CA MET A 20 5.85 -12.75 -12.68
C MET A 20 5.75 -12.68 -11.17
N THR A 21 6.72 -12.01 -10.55
CA THR A 21 6.95 -11.94 -9.09
C THR A 21 7.27 -13.30 -8.46
N GLY A 22 7.33 -13.37 -7.12
CA GLY A 22 7.67 -14.59 -6.38
C GLY A 22 9.19 -14.82 -6.22
N ASP A 23 9.55 -15.91 -5.57
CA ASP A 23 10.94 -16.20 -5.18
C ASP A 23 11.36 -17.66 -5.39
N TYR A 24 10.46 -18.52 -5.87
CA TYR A 24 10.70 -19.96 -6.00
C TYR A 24 11.82 -20.33 -6.97
N ALA A 25 12.12 -19.48 -7.97
CA ALA A 25 13.25 -19.73 -8.86
C ALA A 25 14.58 -19.79 -8.07
N LYS A 26 14.69 -19.01 -6.99
CA LYS A 26 15.89 -18.95 -6.15
C LYS A 26 16.07 -20.21 -5.30
N ILE A 27 14.96 -20.81 -4.82
CA ILE A 27 14.98 -21.91 -3.84
C ILE A 27 14.66 -23.27 -4.44
N SER A 28 14.01 -23.32 -5.62
CA SER A 28 13.57 -24.58 -6.25
C SER A 28 14.67 -25.42 -6.86
N GLY A 29 15.83 -24.81 -7.14
CA GLY A 29 16.93 -25.46 -7.85
C GLY A 29 16.67 -25.81 -9.32
N LYS A 30 15.51 -25.41 -9.87
CA LYS A 30 15.13 -25.70 -11.27
C LYS A 30 15.79 -24.74 -12.23
N THR A 31 16.45 -25.25 -13.26
CA THR A 31 17.16 -24.44 -14.27
C THR A 31 16.23 -23.83 -15.31
N ASN A 32 15.07 -24.46 -15.51
CA ASN A 32 14.04 -24.05 -16.47
C ASN A 32 12.94 -23.15 -15.87
N PHE A 33 13.07 -22.73 -14.60
CA PHE A 33 12.12 -21.85 -13.92
C PHE A 33 12.80 -20.56 -13.46
N LYS A 34 12.20 -19.41 -13.78
CA LYS A 34 12.69 -18.08 -13.41
C LYS A 34 11.56 -17.23 -12.82
N ASN A 35 11.90 -16.30 -11.93
CA ASN A 35 11.02 -15.22 -11.54
C ASN A 35 11.44 -13.92 -12.26
N ALA A 36 10.46 -13.13 -12.68
CA ALA A 36 10.68 -11.82 -13.27
C ALA A 36 9.98 -10.75 -12.40
N PHE A 37 10.69 -9.65 -12.17
CA PHE A 37 10.19 -8.48 -11.43
C PHE A 37 10.35 -7.23 -12.28
N VAL A 38 9.41 -6.31 -12.14
CA VAL A 38 9.58 -4.92 -12.53
C VAL A 38 9.96 -4.09 -11.31
N SER A 39 10.59 -2.94 -11.54
CA SER A 39 10.98 -2.04 -10.45
C SER A 39 9.76 -1.25 -9.92
N ILE A 40 8.75 -1.97 -9.43
CA ILE A 40 7.46 -1.39 -8.99
C ILE A 40 7.63 -0.34 -7.88
N TYR A 41 8.69 -0.47 -7.07
CA TYR A 41 9.02 0.51 -6.03
C TYR A 41 9.24 1.92 -6.60
N GLN A 42 9.71 2.05 -7.83
CA GLN A 42 9.87 3.35 -8.49
C GLN A 42 8.51 3.99 -8.76
N ALA A 43 7.55 3.22 -9.28
CA ALA A 43 6.17 3.70 -9.47
C ALA A 43 5.52 4.03 -8.12
N ARG A 44 5.79 3.24 -7.07
CA ARG A 44 5.31 3.52 -5.70
C ARG A 44 5.91 4.83 -5.14
N TYR A 45 7.17 5.13 -5.45
CA TYR A 45 7.77 6.42 -5.07
C TYR A 45 7.04 7.59 -5.74
N VAL A 46 6.78 7.49 -7.05
CA VAL A 46 6.05 8.52 -7.80
C VAL A 46 4.63 8.70 -7.26
N SER A 47 3.90 7.59 -7.00
CA SER A 47 2.58 7.67 -6.37
C SER A 47 2.64 8.33 -4.98
N GLY A 48 3.71 8.07 -4.23
CA GLY A 48 3.98 8.74 -2.97
C GLY A 48 4.17 10.25 -3.10
N ILE A 49 4.86 10.72 -4.15
CA ILE A 49 4.96 12.17 -4.44
C ILE A 49 3.57 12.77 -4.66
N VAL A 50 2.73 12.14 -5.49
CA VAL A 50 1.36 12.61 -5.75
C VAL A 50 0.53 12.64 -4.46
N ALA A 51 0.61 11.59 -3.65
CA ALA A 51 -0.01 11.53 -2.33
C ALA A 51 0.48 12.66 -1.41
N GLY A 52 1.79 12.93 -1.41
CA GLY A 52 2.40 14.04 -0.66
C GLY A 52 1.90 15.41 -1.13
N MET A 53 1.73 15.61 -2.43
CA MET A 53 1.16 16.85 -2.99
C MET A 53 -0.30 17.03 -2.53
N LYS A 54 -1.10 15.96 -2.49
CA LYS A 54 -2.46 15.99 -1.97
C LYS A 54 -2.47 16.32 -0.47
N LEU A 55 -1.62 15.66 0.31
CA LEU A 55 -1.48 15.93 1.74
C LEU A 55 -1.09 17.38 1.99
N LYS A 56 -0.11 17.90 1.25
CA LYS A 56 0.30 19.31 1.34
C LYS A 56 -0.85 20.25 1.04
N ALA A 57 -1.62 20.03 -0.02
CA ALA A 57 -2.78 20.86 -0.35
C ALA A 57 -3.84 20.87 0.75
N LEU A 58 -4.07 19.75 1.43
CA LEU A 58 -4.98 19.66 2.58
C LEU A 58 -4.46 20.44 3.79
N ILE A 59 -3.15 20.38 4.05
CA ILE A 59 -2.50 21.15 5.11
C ILE A 59 -2.62 22.64 4.82
N ASP A 60 -2.25 23.06 3.62
CA ASP A 60 -2.23 24.49 3.21
C ASP A 60 -3.65 25.10 3.24
N SER A 61 -4.68 24.31 2.93
CA SER A 61 -6.09 24.73 2.99
C SER A 61 -6.73 24.62 4.38
N ASN A 62 -5.95 24.21 5.40
CA ASN A 62 -6.46 24.00 6.76
C ASN A 62 -7.68 23.04 6.82
N ALA A 63 -7.67 22.00 5.95
CA ALA A 63 -8.74 21.01 5.83
C ALA A 63 -8.62 19.85 6.84
N LEU A 64 -7.52 19.79 7.60
CA LEU A 64 -7.22 18.68 8.51
C LEU A 64 -7.38 19.09 9.97
N ASP A 65 -7.71 18.10 10.82
CA ASP A 65 -7.71 18.26 12.29
C ASP A 65 -6.28 18.00 12.82
N THR A 66 -5.61 19.04 13.28
CA THR A 66 -4.21 18.96 13.76
C THR A 66 -4.06 18.14 15.05
N THR A 67 -5.13 17.92 15.81
CA THR A 67 -5.11 17.10 17.02
C THR A 67 -5.29 15.62 16.67
N PHE A 68 -6.14 15.32 15.70
CA PHE A 68 -6.50 13.96 15.33
C PHE A 68 -5.60 13.38 14.23
N ASN A 69 -5.24 14.19 13.22
CA ASN A 69 -4.47 13.72 12.06
C ASN A 69 -2.94 13.79 12.25
N LYS A 70 -2.47 14.16 13.46
CA LYS A 70 -1.05 14.10 13.83
C LYS A 70 -0.80 13.07 14.91
N ASP A 71 0.42 12.52 14.91
CA ASP A 71 0.91 11.67 16.00
C ASP A 71 1.40 12.50 17.20
N ALA A 72 1.82 11.83 18.26
CA ALA A 72 2.34 12.47 19.47
C ALA A 72 3.62 13.30 19.24
N ASN A 73 4.32 13.09 18.12
CA ASN A 73 5.51 13.84 17.72
C ASN A 73 5.16 14.99 16.76
N GLY A 74 3.88 15.27 16.54
CA GLY A 74 3.41 16.33 15.65
C GLY A 74 3.49 16.01 14.17
N LYS A 75 3.71 14.74 13.78
CA LYS A 75 3.81 14.32 12.37
C LYS A 75 2.44 13.97 11.80
N TRP A 76 2.18 14.35 10.56
CA TRP A 76 0.96 13.97 9.85
C TRP A 76 0.92 12.46 9.60
N LYS A 77 -0.21 11.83 9.93
CA LYS A 77 -0.39 10.40 9.80
C LYS A 77 -0.87 10.03 8.40
N VAL A 78 -0.17 9.08 7.78
CA VAL A 78 -0.59 8.43 6.54
C VAL A 78 -0.64 6.92 6.78
N GLY A 79 -1.48 6.22 6.04
CA GLY A 79 -1.69 4.79 6.21
C GLY A 79 -1.33 3.99 4.97
N TYR A 80 -1.07 2.70 5.17
CA TYR A 80 -0.86 1.77 4.08
C TYR A 80 -1.44 0.38 4.41
N VAL A 81 -2.26 -0.15 3.50
CA VAL A 81 -2.79 -1.51 3.60
C VAL A 81 -1.89 -2.45 2.82
N GLY A 82 -1.16 -3.31 3.53
CA GLY A 82 -0.27 -4.30 2.95
C GLY A 82 -0.92 -5.68 2.92
N ALA A 83 -0.57 -6.51 1.91
CA ALA A 83 -1.00 -7.90 1.85
C ALA A 83 -0.23 -8.76 2.84
N TYR A 84 1.08 -8.94 2.63
CA TYR A 84 1.97 -9.73 3.48
C TYR A 84 3.24 -8.95 3.82
N GLN A 85 3.95 -9.39 4.85
CA GLN A 85 5.25 -8.82 5.24
C GLN A 85 6.40 -9.34 4.36
N TYR A 86 6.21 -9.37 3.05
CA TYR A 86 7.24 -9.77 2.09
C TYR A 86 8.05 -8.56 1.63
N ALA A 87 9.29 -8.80 1.18
CA ALA A 87 10.20 -7.75 0.71
C ALA A 87 9.59 -6.87 -0.38
N GLU A 88 8.79 -7.46 -1.28
CA GLU A 88 8.05 -6.75 -2.33
C GLU A 88 7.09 -5.70 -1.75
N VAL A 89 6.27 -6.09 -0.77
CA VAL A 89 5.29 -5.19 -0.12
C VAL A 89 6.00 -4.14 0.72
N ILE A 90 7.04 -4.55 1.46
CA ILE A 90 7.86 -3.65 2.30
C ILE A 90 8.54 -2.58 1.43
N SER A 91 9.16 -2.96 0.32
CA SER A 91 9.76 -2.00 -0.60
C SER A 91 8.73 -1.04 -1.19
N GLY A 92 7.51 -1.52 -1.45
CA GLY A 92 6.40 -0.75 -1.97
C GLY A 92 5.97 0.38 -1.03
N TYR A 93 5.59 0.06 0.20
CA TYR A 93 5.16 1.09 1.16
C TYR A 93 6.32 1.99 1.60
N THR A 94 7.54 1.45 1.71
CA THR A 94 8.72 2.26 2.03
C THR A 94 8.97 3.32 0.95
N SER A 95 8.90 2.93 -0.32
CA SER A 95 9.07 3.86 -1.44
C SER A 95 7.95 4.89 -1.50
N SER A 96 6.70 4.48 -1.28
CA SER A 96 5.56 5.40 -1.19
C SER A 96 5.76 6.41 -0.05
N TYR A 97 6.16 5.94 1.13
CA TYR A 97 6.47 6.80 2.27
C TYR A 97 7.57 7.82 1.95
N LEU A 98 8.66 7.39 1.31
CA LEU A 98 9.76 8.27 0.91
C LEU A 98 9.30 9.31 -0.12
N GLY A 99 8.41 8.92 -1.04
CA GLY A 99 7.78 9.84 -1.98
C GLY A 99 6.93 10.90 -1.27
N ILE A 100 6.07 10.52 -0.33
CA ILE A 100 5.28 11.45 0.50
C ILE A 100 6.22 12.39 1.27
N LYS A 101 7.23 11.81 1.91
CA LYS A 101 8.19 12.56 2.74
C LYS A 101 9.03 13.56 1.95
N SER A 102 9.24 13.34 0.66
CA SER A 102 9.94 14.31 -0.19
C SER A 102 9.15 15.61 -0.41
N VAL A 103 7.82 15.58 -0.18
CA VAL A 103 6.93 16.75 -0.32
C VAL A 103 6.52 17.31 1.06
N VAL A 104 6.22 16.43 2.02
CA VAL A 104 5.86 16.78 3.40
C VAL A 104 6.82 16.06 4.34
N SER A 105 7.82 16.75 4.89
CA SER A 105 8.90 16.18 5.72
C SER A 105 8.38 15.55 7.01
N ASP A 106 7.38 16.19 7.64
CA ASP A 106 6.83 15.82 8.94
C ASP A 106 5.65 14.85 8.79
N VAL A 107 5.95 13.65 8.30
CA VAL A 107 4.97 12.59 8.06
C VAL A 107 5.39 11.30 8.79
N ALA A 108 4.41 10.55 9.30
CA ALA A 108 4.57 9.20 9.83
C ALA A 108 3.62 8.27 9.10
N MET A 109 4.07 7.04 8.80
CA MET A 109 3.25 6.03 8.13
C MET A 109 2.93 4.88 9.06
N GLU A 110 1.66 4.51 9.11
CA GLU A 110 1.17 3.30 9.76
C GLU A 110 0.82 2.26 8.70
N VAL A 111 1.21 1.00 8.92
CA VAL A 111 0.95 -0.10 7.98
C VAL A 111 0.13 -1.16 8.68
N LYS A 112 -0.99 -1.57 8.06
CA LYS A 112 -1.79 -2.72 8.51
C LYS A 112 -1.76 -3.81 7.43
N PHE A 113 -1.53 -5.06 7.85
CA PHE A 113 -1.44 -6.21 6.96
C PHE A 113 -2.72 -7.04 7.04
N THR A 114 -3.24 -7.44 5.88
CA THR A 114 -4.41 -8.32 5.77
C THR A 114 -4.05 -9.81 5.82
N ASN A 115 -2.78 -10.15 5.57
CA ASN A 115 -2.30 -11.52 5.35
C ASN A 115 -3.04 -12.24 4.22
N SER A 116 -3.50 -11.48 3.22
CA SER A 116 -4.11 -11.95 1.99
C SER A 116 -3.72 -11.03 0.84
N TRP A 117 -3.58 -11.59 -0.37
CA TRP A 117 -3.41 -10.78 -1.58
C TRP A 117 -4.75 -10.19 -2.05
N PHE A 118 -5.85 -10.88 -1.80
CA PHE A 118 -7.18 -10.44 -2.22
C PHE A 118 -8.21 -10.78 -1.13
N ASP A 119 -8.67 -9.76 -0.41
CA ASP A 119 -9.74 -9.88 0.58
C ASP A 119 -10.39 -8.51 0.77
N ILE A 120 -11.52 -8.30 0.09
CA ILE A 120 -12.24 -7.02 0.07
C ILE A 120 -12.61 -6.54 1.48
N ASP A 121 -13.06 -7.46 2.33
CA ASP A 121 -13.53 -7.13 3.68
C ASP A 121 -12.36 -6.82 4.62
N ALA A 122 -11.29 -7.62 4.56
CA ALA A 122 -10.10 -7.38 5.36
C ALA A 122 -9.38 -6.08 4.95
N GLU A 123 -9.27 -5.80 3.65
CA GLU A 123 -8.68 -4.55 3.13
C GLU A 123 -9.51 -3.33 3.52
N GLY A 124 -10.85 -3.42 3.38
CA GLY A 124 -11.76 -2.37 3.81
C GLY A 124 -11.70 -2.12 5.31
N SER A 125 -11.63 -3.18 6.13
CA SER A 125 -11.49 -3.09 7.58
C SER A 125 -10.17 -2.47 8.02
N ALA A 126 -9.06 -2.83 7.35
CA ALA A 126 -7.74 -2.24 7.60
C ALA A 126 -7.72 -0.74 7.27
N ALA A 127 -8.30 -0.34 6.13
CA ALA A 127 -8.42 1.06 5.74
C ALA A 127 -9.30 1.86 6.72
N ASP A 128 -10.44 1.32 7.14
CA ASP A 128 -11.32 1.92 8.13
C ASP A 128 -10.59 2.17 9.45
N ALA A 129 -9.81 1.19 9.92
CA ALA A 129 -9.02 1.33 11.13
C ALA A 129 -7.95 2.43 10.99
N LEU A 130 -7.20 2.48 9.87
CA LEU A 130 -6.22 3.52 9.61
C LEU A 130 -6.85 4.93 9.60
N VAL A 131 -8.01 5.09 8.99
CA VAL A 131 -8.73 6.37 8.98
C VAL A 131 -9.20 6.75 10.38
N LYS A 132 -9.73 5.81 11.16
CA LYS A 132 -10.13 6.03 12.56
C LYS A 132 -8.95 6.34 13.46
N ASP A 133 -7.76 5.85 13.14
CA ASP A 133 -6.51 6.23 13.81
C ASP A 133 -5.98 7.60 13.33
N GLY A 134 -6.67 8.27 12.41
CA GLY A 134 -6.38 9.63 11.95
C GLY A 134 -5.46 9.71 10.73
N CYS A 135 -5.20 8.60 10.02
CA CYS A 135 -4.46 8.63 8.77
C CYS A 135 -5.24 9.35 7.67
N VAL A 136 -4.56 10.25 6.93
CA VAL A 136 -5.17 11.12 5.91
C VAL A 136 -5.10 10.52 4.51
N ILE A 137 -3.96 9.96 4.14
CA ILE A 137 -3.76 9.30 2.84
C ILE A 137 -3.57 7.82 3.10
N ILE A 138 -4.34 6.99 2.39
CA ILE A 138 -4.28 5.54 2.53
C ILE A 138 -3.82 4.93 1.21
N GLY A 139 -2.61 4.35 1.21
CA GLY A 139 -2.13 3.54 0.09
C GLY A 139 -2.42 2.06 0.30
N GLN A 140 -2.31 1.26 -0.76
CA GLN A 140 -2.42 -0.20 -0.62
C GLN A 140 -1.45 -0.97 -1.50
N HIS A 141 -1.17 -2.21 -1.08
CA HIS A 141 -0.45 -3.24 -1.84
C HIS A 141 -1.14 -4.59 -1.60
N ALA A 142 -2.42 -4.62 -1.95
CA ALA A 142 -3.30 -5.77 -1.99
C ALA A 142 -4.15 -5.64 -3.26
N ASP A 143 -4.77 -6.72 -3.72
CA ASP A 143 -5.25 -6.83 -5.10
C ASP A 143 -6.76 -6.55 -5.25
N SER A 144 -7.48 -6.20 -4.17
CA SER A 144 -8.89 -5.86 -4.25
C SER A 144 -9.13 -4.34 -4.23
N THR A 145 -10.37 -3.94 -4.38
CA THR A 145 -10.82 -2.54 -4.25
C THR A 145 -11.32 -2.19 -2.85
N GLY A 146 -11.10 -3.07 -1.87
CA GLY A 146 -11.66 -2.92 -0.51
C GLY A 146 -11.22 -1.65 0.19
N ALA A 147 -9.92 -1.36 0.19
CA ALA A 147 -9.40 -0.17 0.84
C ALA A 147 -9.85 1.14 0.17
N PRO A 148 -9.69 1.34 -1.16
CA PRO A 148 -10.15 2.58 -1.79
C PRO A 148 -11.67 2.76 -1.70
N ALA A 149 -12.47 1.71 -1.84
CA ALA A 149 -13.92 1.80 -1.69
C ALA A 149 -14.34 2.23 -0.27
N LYS A 150 -13.67 1.71 0.77
CA LYS A 150 -13.90 2.13 2.14
C LYS A 150 -13.54 3.60 2.34
N VAL A 151 -12.37 4.04 1.88
CA VAL A 151 -11.91 5.43 1.98
C VAL A 151 -12.89 6.37 1.27
N GLU A 152 -13.36 6.04 0.07
CA GLU A 152 -14.34 6.81 -0.67
C GLU A 152 -15.66 6.95 0.12
N SER A 153 -16.13 5.88 0.75
CA SER A 153 -17.36 5.93 1.57
C SER A 153 -17.20 6.82 2.80
N LEU A 154 -16.02 6.80 3.45
CA LEU A 154 -15.72 7.65 4.62
C LEU A 154 -15.55 9.11 4.22
N LEU A 155 -14.93 9.39 3.08
CA LEU A 155 -14.82 10.74 2.51
C LEU A 155 -16.22 11.34 2.24
N GLY A 156 -17.17 10.53 1.79
CA GLY A 156 -18.59 10.92 1.66
C GLY A 156 -19.18 11.42 2.98
N THR A 157 -18.85 10.77 4.11
CA THR A 157 -19.28 11.18 5.46
C THR A 157 -18.65 12.50 5.88
N MET A 158 -17.38 12.71 5.55
CA MET A 158 -16.68 13.97 5.82
C MET A 158 -17.22 15.18 5.09
N ARG A 159 -17.70 15.00 3.87
CA ARG A 159 -18.37 16.08 3.13
C ARG A 159 -19.56 16.66 3.90
N SER A 160 -20.03 15.96 4.94
CA SER A 160 -21.02 16.46 5.88
C SER A 160 -20.46 17.29 7.05
N GLY A 161 -19.14 17.60 7.06
CA GLY A 161 -18.54 18.58 7.95
C GLY A 161 -17.58 18.07 9.03
N ASP A 162 -17.31 16.77 9.12
CA ASP A 162 -16.36 16.24 10.10
C ASP A 162 -14.94 16.15 9.54
N LYS A 163 -14.10 17.14 9.85
CA LYS A 163 -12.68 17.21 9.42
C LYS A 163 -11.83 16.00 9.83
N LYS A 164 -12.23 15.23 10.84
CA LYS A 164 -11.47 14.07 11.34
C LYS A 164 -11.32 12.97 10.29
N TYR A 165 -12.25 12.89 9.36
CA TYR A 165 -12.25 11.85 8.33
C TYR A 165 -11.83 12.37 6.96
N ALA A 166 -10.98 13.44 6.88
CA ALA A 166 -10.34 13.86 5.66
C ALA A 166 -9.35 12.78 5.20
N CYS A 167 -9.84 11.78 4.45
CA CYS A 167 -9.07 10.65 3.99
C CYS A 167 -9.17 10.50 2.46
N TYR A 168 -8.07 10.05 1.86
CA TYR A 168 -7.95 9.84 0.41
C TYR A 168 -7.16 8.56 0.14
N SER A 169 -7.49 7.88 -0.92
CA SER A 169 -6.80 6.69 -1.39
C SER A 169 -6.29 6.88 -2.81
#